data_15fb119077bc3dbcec62ba65acdd7320
#
_entry.id   15fb119077bc3dbcec62ba65acdd7320
#
_cell.length_a   1.000
_cell.length_b   1.000
_cell.length_c   1.000
_cell.angle_alpha   90.00
_cell.angle_beta   90.00
_cell.angle_gamma   90.00
#
_symmetry.space_group_name_H-M   'P 1'
#
loop_
_entity.id
_entity.type
_entity.pdbx_description
1 polymer ?
#
loop_
_entity_poly.entity_id
_entity_poly.type
_entity_poly.pdbx_seq_one_letter_code
_entity_poly.pdbx_strand_id
1 'polypeptide(L)'
;MLFRSVFSARYAGPDATYADNCVHLLAELDRVGSGPRTARFATSIVLALPDGGELDARGEVVGVITDVPRGSGGFGYDPVFVPDDGDGSTFAEMTPEAKHAISHRGRALRAMAEMVWEALPTARTQE
;
A
#
# COMPACT_ATOMS: atom_id res chain seq x y z
N MET A 1 8.04 -15.34 2.07
CA MET A 1 6.83 -15.69 1.30
C MET A 1 6.31 -14.44 0.60
N LEU A 2 6.12 -14.54 -0.69
CA LEU A 2 5.60 -13.43 -1.48
C LEU A 2 4.07 -13.46 -1.42
N PHE A 3 3.47 -12.51 -0.72
CA PHE A 3 2.03 -12.35 -0.74
C PHE A 3 1.63 -11.58 -1.99
N ARG A 4 0.96 -12.26 -2.89
CA ARG A 4 0.28 -11.59 -3.99
C ARG A 4 -1.03 -11.02 -3.46
N SER A 5 -1.43 -9.84 -3.93
CA SER A 5 -2.62 -9.13 -3.46
C SER A 5 -3.89 -9.98 -3.47
N VAL A 6 -3.99 -10.95 -4.38
CA VAL A 6 -5.12 -11.88 -4.45
C VAL A 6 -5.23 -12.73 -3.18
N PHE A 7 -4.11 -13.11 -2.59
CA PHE A 7 -4.09 -13.92 -1.37
C PHE A 7 -4.11 -13.09 -0.10
N SER A 8 -3.59 -11.87 -0.14
CA SER A 8 -3.51 -11.03 1.06
C SER A 8 -4.89 -10.69 1.63
N ALA A 9 -5.90 -10.50 0.78
CA ALA A 9 -7.28 -10.24 1.22
C ALA A 9 -7.92 -11.46 1.89
N ARG A 10 -7.39 -12.66 1.67
CA ARG A 10 -7.93 -13.93 2.17
C ARG A 10 -6.92 -14.68 3.03
N TYR A 11 -6.00 -13.97 3.63
CA TYR A 11 -4.88 -14.58 4.35
C TYR A 11 -5.36 -15.48 5.49
N ALA A 12 -6.37 -15.04 6.26
CA ALA A 12 -6.97 -15.82 7.35
C ALA A 12 -8.09 -16.76 6.90
N GLY A 13 -8.39 -16.81 5.60
CA GLY A 13 -9.43 -17.67 5.02
C GLY A 13 -10.28 -16.94 3.99
N PRO A 14 -11.14 -17.68 3.25
CA PRO A 14 -11.92 -17.09 2.16
C PRO A 14 -12.95 -16.05 2.61
N ASP A 15 -13.43 -16.14 3.86
CA ASP A 15 -14.42 -15.22 4.41
C ASP A 15 -13.82 -14.28 5.46
N ALA A 16 -12.50 -14.14 5.49
CA ALA A 16 -11.82 -13.34 6.50
C ALA A 16 -12.14 -11.85 6.36
N THR A 17 -12.36 -11.19 7.49
CA THR A 17 -12.41 -9.72 7.56
C THR A 17 -10.99 -9.15 7.59
N TYR A 18 -10.87 -7.82 7.42
CA TYR A 18 -9.57 -7.16 7.57
C TYR A 18 -8.98 -7.37 8.97
N ALA A 19 -9.82 -7.34 10.01
CA ALA A 19 -9.39 -7.60 11.38
C ALA A 19 -8.87 -9.03 11.55
N ASP A 20 -9.54 -10.02 10.94
CA ASP A 20 -9.10 -11.42 10.96
C ASP A 20 -7.72 -11.57 10.33
N ASN A 21 -7.49 -10.92 9.21
CA ASN A 21 -6.20 -10.97 8.53
C ASN A 21 -5.09 -10.35 9.37
N CYS A 22 -5.35 -9.23 10.04
CA CYS A 22 -4.39 -8.60 10.94
C CYS A 22 -4.04 -9.51 12.12
N VAL A 23 -5.04 -10.10 12.77
CA VAL A 23 -4.83 -11.02 13.89
C VAL A 23 -4.02 -12.24 13.45
N HIS A 24 -4.35 -12.80 12.29
CA HIS A 24 -3.63 -13.95 11.75
C HIS A 24 -2.17 -13.62 11.43
N LEU A 25 -1.92 -12.45 10.84
CA LEU A 25 -0.57 -11.99 10.54
C LEU A 25 0.27 -11.86 11.82
N LEU A 26 -0.27 -11.21 12.85
CA LEU A 26 0.44 -11.04 14.11
C LEU A 26 0.73 -12.38 14.79
N ALA A 27 -0.23 -13.31 14.77
CA ALA A 27 -0.04 -14.65 15.32
C ALA A 27 1.06 -15.42 14.58
N GLU A 28 1.12 -15.33 13.26
CA GLU A 28 2.15 -15.99 12.47
C GLU A 28 3.53 -15.38 12.72
N LEU A 29 3.62 -14.06 12.87
CA LEU A 29 4.89 -13.40 13.18
C LEU A 29 5.38 -13.80 14.57
N ASP A 30 4.48 -13.90 15.56
CA ASP A 30 4.83 -14.39 16.90
C ASP A 30 5.31 -15.83 16.86
N ARG A 31 4.69 -16.67 16.04
CA ARG A 31 5.07 -18.08 15.87
C ARG A 31 6.47 -18.23 15.28
N VAL A 32 6.84 -17.39 14.33
CA VAL A 32 8.15 -17.42 13.67
C VAL A 32 9.27 -16.98 14.63
N GLY A 33 8.93 -16.18 15.64
CA GLY A 33 9.85 -15.76 16.69
C GLY A 33 10.39 -14.35 16.51
N SER A 34 11.50 -14.06 17.20
CA SER A 34 12.11 -12.74 17.18
C SER A 34 12.86 -12.50 15.87
N GLY A 35 12.61 -11.38 15.26
CA GLY A 35 13.29 -10.95 14.05
C GLY A 35 12.71 -9.62 13.60
N PRO A 36 13.32 -8.97 12.63
CA PRO A 36 12.77 -7.72 12.13
C PRO A 36 11.41 -7.98 11.48
N ARG A 37 10.44 -7.15 11.79
CA ARG A 37 9.09 -7.21 11.25
C ARG A 37 8.92 -6.21 10.11
N THR A 38 9.94 -6.10 9.26
CA THR A 38 9.89 -5.20 8.11
C THR A 38 8.91 -5.72 7.07
N ALA A 39 8.20 -4.78 6.46
CA ALA A 39 7.20 -5.10 5.45
C ALA A 39 7.10 -3.94 4.47
N ARG A 40 6.42 -4.16 3.38
CA ARG A 40 6.12 -3.10 2.42
C ARG A 40 4.76 -3.30 1.80
N PHE A 41 4.10 -2.19 1.48
CA PHE A 41 3.00 -2.18 0.54
C PHE A 41 3.55 -1.81 -0.83
N ALA A 42 3.04 -2.45 -1.86
CA ALA A 42 3.38 -2.15 -3.24
C ALA A 42 2.13 -2.19 -4.09
N THR A 43 2.06 -1.34 -5.09
CA THR A 43 0.99 -1.35 -6.08
C THR A 43 1.55 -1.00 -7.45
N SER A 44 0.93 -1.56 -8.48
CA SER A 44 1.22 -1.21 -9.86
C SER A 44 -0.05 -0.67 -10.49
N ILE A 45 0.09 0.38 -11.29
CA ILE A 45 -1.02 0.98 -12.04
C ILE A 45 -0.67 0.88 -13.52
N VAL A 46 -1.61 0.42 -14.32
CA VAL A 46 -1.46 0.37 -15.77
C VAL A 46 -2.56 1.26 -16.38
N LEU A 47 -2.16 2.16 -17.26
CA LEU A 47 -3.07 2.99 -18.03
C LEU A 47 -3.02 2.54 -19.48
N ALA A 48 -4.15 2.04 -20.00
CA ALA A 48 -4.29 1.68 -21.39
C ALA A 48 -4.60 2.93 -22.22
N LEU A 49 -3.86 3.13 -23.30
CA LEU A 49 -4.03 4.26 -24.18
C LEU A 49 -4.92 3.87 -25.37
N PRO A 50 -5.63 4.85 -26.00
CA PRO A 50 -6.53 4.57 -27.12
C PRO A 50 -5.84 3.94 -28.34
N ASP A 51 -4.52 4.18 -28.51
CA ASP A 51 -3.73 3.64 -29.63
C ASP A 51 -3.24 2.21 -29.38
N GLY A 52 -3.59 1.61 -28.24
CA GLY A 52 -3.15 0.28 -27.84
C GLY A 52 -1.88 0.26 -27.00
N GLY A 53 -1.24 1.42 -26.77
CA GLY A 53 -0.10 1.53 -25.87
C GLY A 53 -0.52 1.47 -24.42
N GLU A 54 0.46 1.27 -23.54
CA GLU A 54 0.25 1.23 -22.09
C GLU A 54 1.32 2.04 -21.37
N LEU A 55 0.92 2.67 -20.29
CA LEU A 55 1.82 3.27 -19.31
C LEU A 55 1.70 2.48 -18.02
N ASP A 56 2.81 2.23 -17.35
CA ASP A 56 2.77 1.54 -16.08
C ASP A 56 3.61 2.28 -15.04
N ALA A 57 3.10 2.32 -13.81
CA ALA A 57 3.75 2.98 -12.70
C ALA A 57 3.62 2.12 -11.45
N ARG A 58 4.63 2.19 -10.59
CA ARG A 58 4.69 1.43 -9.36
C ARG A 58 4.94 2.36 -8.19
N GLY A 59 4.27 2.07 -7.07
CA GLY A 59 4.51 2.76 -5.81
C GLY A 59 4.75 1.75 -4.70
N GLU A 60 5.68 2.07 -3.80
CA GLU A 60 5.99 1.26 -2.63
C GLU A 60 6.12 2.15 -1.41
N VAL A 61 5.78 1.58 -0.24
CA VAL A 61 6.10 2.17 1.05
C VAL A 61 6.61 1.06 1.96
N VAL A 62 7.77 1.30 2.57
CA VAL A 62 8.41 0.36 3.48
C VAL A 62 8.08 0.76 4.92
N GLY A 63 7.93 -0.20 5.79
CA GLY A 63 7.67 0.04 7.19
C GLY A 63 7.85 -1.20 8.03
N VAL A 64 7.21 -1.20 9.19
CA VAL A 64 7.27 -2.31 10.13
C VAL A 64 5.87 -2.71 10.58
N ILE A 65 5.71 -3.98 10.95
CA ILE A 65 4.47 -4.50 11.52
C ILE A 65 4.52 -4.31 13.04
N THR A 66 3.42 -3.79 13.60
CA THR A 66 3.27 -3.56 15.04
C THR A 66 3.05 -4.86 15.81
N ASP A 67 3.15 -4.79 17.13
CA ASP A 67 2.80 -5.92 18.01
C ASP A 67 1.28 -6.04 18.19
N VAL A 68 0.56 -4.94 18.14
CA VAL A 68 -0.90 -4.90 18.31
C VAL A 68 -1.51 -3.94 17.29
N PRO A 69 -2.77 -4.15 16.88
CA PRO A 69 -3.44 -3.20 15.99
C PRO A 69 -3.65 -1.85 16.69
N ARG A 70 -3.47 -0.75 15.94
CA ARG A 70 -3.70 0.61 16.40
C ARG A 70 -4.45 1.39 15.35
N GLY A 71 -5.48 2.12 15.76
CA GLY A 71 -6.29 2.96 14.89
C GLY A 71 -7.46 2.22 14.26
N SER A 72 -8.39 2.99 13.72
CA SER A 72 -9.64 2.48 13.16
C SER A 72 -9.91 2.93 11.72
N GLY A 73 -9.04 3.76 11.16
CA GLY A 73 -9.19 4.23 9.79
C GLY A 73 -8.60 3.28 8.77
N GLY A 74 -8.76 3.62 7.50
CA GLY A 74 -8.19 2.85 6.42
C GLY A 74 -8.85 1.50 6.20
N PHE A 75 -8.07 0.57 5.64
CA PHE A 75 -8.55 -0.78 5.32
C PHE A 75 -7.36 -1.75 5.29
N GLY A 76 -7.67 -3.06 5.17
CA GLY A 76 -6.65 -4.09 5.06
C GLY A 76 -5.75 -4.15 6.28
N TYR A 77 -4.46 -4.08 6.07
CA TYR A 77 -3.45 -4.20 7.12
C TYR A 77 -3.06 -2.86 7.76
N ASP A 78 -3.76 -1.78 7.44
CA ASP A 78 -3.44 -0.44 7.94
C ASP A 78 -3.28 -0.35 9.47
N PRO A 79 -4.08 -1.06 10.30
CA PRO A 79 -3.92 -1.00 11.75
C PRO A 79 -2.61 -1.57 12.29
N VAL A 80 -1.89 -2.35 11.52
CA VAL A 80 -0.65 -3.02 11.98
C VAL A 80 0.60 -2.55 11.23
N PHE A 81 0.48 -1.58 10.32
CA PHE A 81 1.60 -1.12 9.50
C PHE A 81 2.01 0.30 9.88
N VAL A 82 3.28 0.47 10.27
CA VAL A 82 3.90 1.76 10.57
C VAL A 82 4.90 2.07 9.45
N PRO A 83 4.61 3.06 8.59
CA PRO A 83 5.55 3.44 7.54
C PRO A 83 6.78 4.10 8.12
N ASP A 84 7.94 3.82 7.52
CA ASP A 84 9.21 4.43 7.94
C ASP A 84 9.23 5.94 7.72
N ASP A 85 8.55 6.42 6.67
CA ASP A 85 8.49 7.83 6.31
C ASP A 85 7.46 8.63 7.10
N GLY A 86 6.78 8.01 8.07
CA GLY A 86 5.77 8.66 8.90
C GLY A 86 6.33 9.10 10.25
N ASP A 87 5.40 9.37 11.17
CA ASP A 87 5.69 9.88 12.52
C ASP A 87 5.60 8.81 13.62
N GLY A 88 5.57 7.53 13.25
CA GLY A 88 5.37 6.43 14.18
C GLY A 88 3.92 5.97 14.30
N SER A 89 2.99 6.64 13.64
CA SER A 89 1.59 6.22 13.55
C SER A 89 1.42 5.10 12.54
N THR A 90 0.43 4.24 12.77
CA THR A 90 -0.01 3.29 11.73
C THR A 90 -0.82 4.04 10.67
N PHE A 91 -1.00 3.43 9.51
CA PHE A 91 -1.88 4.00 8.49
C PHE A 91 -3.32 4.17 8.99
N ALA A 92 -3.80 3.30 9.89
CA ALA A 92 -5.14 3.41 10.46
C ALA A 92 -5.27 4.56 11.46
N GLU A 93 -4.17 5.08 11.98
CA GLU A 93 -4.15 6.24 12.88
C GLU A 93 -4.01 7.57 12.13
N MET A 94 -3.69 7.53 10.84
CA MET A 94 -3.47 8.73 10.03
C MET A 94 -4.77 9.28 9.44
N THR A 95 -4.79 10.58 9.17
CA THR A 95 -5.83 11.17 8.32
C THR A 95 -5.69 10.63 6.90
N PRO A 96 -6.77 10.61 6.09
CA PRO A 96 -6.66 10.20 4.69
C PRO A 96 -5.61 10.98 3.91
N GLU A 97 -5.48 12.29 4.17
CA GLU A 97 -4.51 13.16 3.51
C GLU A 97 -3.08 12.78 3.87
N ALA A 98 -2.79 12.56 5.15
CA ALA A 98 -1.46 12.18 5.62
C ALA A 98 -1.05 10.82 5.06
N LYS A 99 -1.98 9.87 5.06
CA LYS A 99 -1.75 8.54 4.47
C LYS A 99 -1.47 8.64 2.97
N HIS A 100 -2.30 9.39 2.23
CA HIS A 100 -2.16 9.51 0.78
C HIS A 100 -0.80 10.11 0.39
N ALA A 101 -0.29 11.03 1.18
CA ALA A 101 0.99 11.70 0.91
C ALA A 101 2.17 10.72 0.82
N ILE A 102 2.13 9.60 1.56
CA ILE A 102 3.25 8.65 1.64
C ILE A 102 2.89 7.22 1.23
N SER A 103 1.61 6.92 1.00
CA SER A 103 1.17 5.56 0.68
C SER A 103 1.69 5.08 -0.68
N HIS A 104 1.72 3.76 -0.84
CA HIS A 104 2.08 3.12 -2.11
C HIS A 104 1.17 3.57 -3.25
N ARG A 105 -0.14 3.69 -2.99
CA ARG A 105 -1.12 4.17 -3.99
C ARG A 105 -0.87 5.62 -4.37
N GLY A 106 -0.65 6.48 -3.38
CA GLY A 106 -0.34 7.89 -3.62
C GLY A 106 0.92 8.05 -4.46
N ARG A 107 1.95 7.28 -4.15
CA ARG A 107 3.22 7.28 -4.90
C ARG A 107 3.04 6.80 -6.34
N ALA A 108 2.30 5.71 -6.54
CA ALA A 108 2.03 5.18 -7.87
C ALA A 108 1.18 6.16 -8.71
N LEU A 109 0.18 6.79 -8.11
CA LEU A 109 -0.66 7.77 -8.80
C LEU A 109 0.13 9.00 -9.22
N ARG A 110 1.01 9.52 -8.35
CA ARG A 110 1.86 10.66 -8.70
C ARG A 110 2.83 10.31 -9.81
N ALA A 111 3.44 9.12 -9.76
CA ALA A 111 4.31 8.65 -10.83
C ALA A 111 3.55 8.51 -12.16
N MET A 112 2.34 7.97 -12.13
CA MET A 112 1.49 7.85 -13.32
C MET A 112 1.13 9.23 -13.87
N ALA A 113 0.78 10.18 -13.02
CA ALA A 113 0.44 11.54 -13.45
C ALA A 113 1.60 12.20 -14.21
N GLU A 114 2.83 12.01 -13.75
CA GLU A 114 4.02 12.51 -14.46
C GLU A 114 4.18 11.84 -15.81
N MET A 115 3.99 10.52 -15.90
CA MET A 115 4.09 9.77 -17.15
C MET A 115 3.02 10.21 -18.15
N VAL A 116 1.80 10.44 -17.70
CA VAL A 116 0.71 10.96 -18.55
C VAL A 116 1.07 12.35 -19.07
N TRP A 117 1.58 13.21 -18.21
CA TRP A 117 1.98 14.55 -18.59
C TRP A 117 3.05 14.51 -19.68
N GLU A 118 4.05 13.64 -19.56
CA GLU A 118 5.11 13.47 -20.55
C GLU A 118 4.61 12.87 -21.87
N ALA A 119 3.63 11.97 -21.80
CA ALA A 119 3.08 11.26 -22.95
C ALA A 119 2.09 12.11 -23.76
N LEU A 120 1.59 13.23 -23.22
CA LEU A 120 0.60 14.11 -23.86
C LEU A 120 1.19 15.49 -24.14
N PRO A 121 1.99 15.62 -25.21
CA PRO A 121 2.69 16.90 -25.52
C PRO A 121 1.76 18.10 -25.66
N THR A 122 0.53 17.88 -26.13
CA THR A 122 -0.48 18.93 -26.29
C THR A 122 -0.88 19.56 -24.95
N ALA A 123 -0.85 18.81 -23.87
CA ALA A 123 -1.17 19.35 -22.54
C ALA A 123 -0.11 20.34 -22.06
N ARG A 124 1.16 20.17 -22.50
CA ARG A 124 2.28 21.05 -22.12
C ARG A 124 2.33 22.34 -22.91
N THR A 125 1.75 22.38 -24.09
CA THR A 125 1.79 23.55 -24.97
C THR A 125 0.64 24.53 -24.74
N GLN A 126 -0.27 24.23 -23.81
CA GLN A 126 -1.42 25.07 -23.47
C GLN A 126 -1.19 26.00 -22.27
N GLU A 127 0.00 26.05 -21.77
CA GLU A 127 0.37 26.95 -20.67
C GLU A 127 0.52 28.40 -21.13
#